data_ec9378c55ccdbe613a41387249932499
#
_entry.id   ec9378c55ccdbe613a41387249932499
#
_cell.length_a   1.000
_cell.length_b   1.000
_cell.length_c   1.000
_cell.angle_alpha   90.00
_cell.angle_beta   90.00
_cell.angle_gamma   90.00
#
_symmetry.space_group_name_H-M   'P 1'
#
loop_
_entity.id
_entity.type
_entity.pdbx_description
1 polymer ?
#
loop_
_entity_poly.entity_id
_entity_poly.type
_entity_poly.pdbx_seq_one_letter_code
_entity_poly.pdbx_strand_id
1 'polypeptide(L)'
;MIVKPENMTFADKKIRMLIAGFPGIGKTTLALSAPKPLYIDVDLSAERINRDVLNMAEGITQPRDYDELRRDLGIGANDMELQAVKSSLKDFETIVIDTGGKLLTIMGQYGRKNNPKYGQTDGSLSLKGYGWLGKEFQRFLDHCIYELDKHIVIIFHTVEEKDGDDTKLRIKAEGSSRNNVWEVMDLGGFMEMRGNTRTIGFSNCERYFAKGTRGVHGVMPIPELVPGVKNDFLTRLFEQYNAVSAEEAKRAAEDKAKYDAAMEKAKQIIDGLTDADSVNAATAEFKAIDHALTSKKESGNLWNAKTAELGLIYDKVLGKYTPKEKEAE
;
A
#
# COMPACT_ATOMS: atom_id res chain seq x y z
N MET A 1 -18.80 1.53 1.11
CA MET A 1 -19.42 1.31 -0.23
C MET A 1 -18.80 0.03 -0.81
N ILE A 2 -19.61 -0.91 -1.28
CA ILE A 2 -19.11 -2.10 -1.99
C ILE A 2 -18.95 -1.71 -3.45
N VAL A 3 -17.75 -1.88 -3.98
CA VAL A 3 -17.40 -1.54 -5.36
C VAL A 3 -17.09 -2.84 -6.09
N LYS A 4 -17.66 -3.05 -7.27
CA LYS A 4 -17.31 -4.18 -8.14
C LYS A 4 -15.90 -3.97 -8.71
N PRO A 5 -15.14 -5.05 -9.06
CA PRO A 5 -13.79 -4.93 -9.61
C PRO A 5 -13.69 -3.98 -10.82
N GLU A 6 -14.70 -4.00 -11.71
CA GLU A 6 -14.78 -3.12 -12.88
C GLU A 6 -14.96 -1.63 -12.55
N ASN A 7 -15.34 -1.32 -11.32
CA ASN A 7 -15.51 0.05 -10.81
C ASN A 7 -14.38 0.49 -9.87
N MET A 8 -13.35 -0.35 -9.67
CA MET A 8 -12.18 0.04 -8.87
C MET A 8 -11.38 1.12 -9.59
N THR A 9 -11.09 2.19 -8.86
CA THR A 9 -10.17 3.23 -9.31
C THR A 9 -8.83 3.04 -8.61
N PHE A 10 -7.76 3.05 -9.38
CA PHE A 10 -6.39 3.02 -8.87
C PHE A 10 -5.86 4.46 -8.92
N ALA A 11 -5.71 5.08 -7.77
CA ALA A 11 -5.09 6.40 -7.64
C ALA A 11 -3.64 6.27 -7.21
N ASP A 12 -2.86 7.32 -7.44
CA ASP A 12 -1.52 7.44 -6.84
C ASP A 12 -1.65 7.33 -5.32
N LYS A 13 -0.85 6.44 -4.75
CA LYS A 13 -0.85 6.21 -3.31
C LYS A 13 0.33 6.87 -2.65
N LYS A 14 0.08 7.42 -1.48
CA LYS A 14 1.17 7.70 -0.54
C LYS A 14 1.72 6.38 0.00
N ILE A 15 3.04 6.28 0.07
CA ILE A 15 3.76 5.03 0.30
C ILE A 15 4.26 5.00 1.75
N ARG A 16 4.02 3.89 2.44
CA ARG A 16 4.64 3.55 3.72
C ARG A 16 5.86 2.68 3.44
N MET A 17 7.04 3.21 3.66
CA MET A 17 8.29 2.48 3.39
C MET A 17 9.12 2.31 4.64
N LEU A 18 9.68 1.12 4.82
CA LEU A 18 10.67 0.80 5.83
C LEU A 18 12.03 0.58 5.17
N ILE A 19 13.08 1.17 5.76
CA ILE A 19 14.47 0.93 5.38
C ILE A 19 15.19 0.30 6.58
N ALA A 20 15.62 -0.95 6.44
CA ALA A 20 16.37 -1.69 7.45
C ALA A 20 17.85 -1.84 7.03
N GLY A 21 18.75 -1.91 8.00
CA GLY A 21 20.17 -2.17 7.76
C GLY A 21 21.05 -1.79 8.94
N PHE A 22 22.33 -2.21 8.90
CA PHE A 22 23.29 -1.92 9.94
C PHE A 22 23.58 -0.42 10.10
N PRO A 23 24.00 0.04 11.29
CA PRO A 23 24.47 1.41 11.47
C PRO A 23 25.59 1.76 10.47
N GLY A 24 25.60 3.02 9.99
CA GLY A 24 26.65 3.52 9.07
C GLY A 24 26.52 3.10 7.60
N ILE A 25 25.53 2.26 7.22
CA ILE A 25 25.39 1.79 5.83
C ILE A 25 24.83 2.85 4.86
N GLY A 26 24.39 4.02 5.35
CA GLY A 26 23.85 5.09 4.52
C GLY A 26 22.31 5.12 4.42
N LYS A 27 21.60 4.57 5.40
CA LYS A 27 20.11 4.58 5.42
C LYS A 27 19.50 5.98 5.37
N THR A 28 20.06 6.92 6.14
CA THR A 28 19.61 8.31 6.16
C THR A 28 19.81 8.97 4.79
N THR A 29 20.97 8.77 4.15
CA THR A 29 21.24 9.25 2.79
C THR A 29 20.23 8.72 1.79
N LEU A 30 19.89 7.43 1.90
CA LEU A 30 18.87 6.83 1.04
C LEU A 30 17.47 7.41 1.34
N ALA A 31 17.08 7.51 2.60
CA ALA A 31 15.75 8.00 2.98
C ALA A 31 15.53 9.46 2.52
N LEU A 32 16.55 10.30 2.59
CA LEU A 32 16.50 11.69 2.14
C LEU A 32 16.52 11.84 0.61
N SER A 33 16.65 10.77 -0.15
CA SER A 33 16.45 10.79 -1.62
C SER A 33 14.96 10.69 -2.03
N ALA A 34 14.05 10.62 -1.07
CA ALA A 34 12.61 10.68 -1.29
C ALA A 34 12.17 12.09 -1.76
N PRO A 35 10.98 12.23 -2.36
CA PRO A 35 10.50 13.53 -2.81
C PRO A 35 10.27 14.49 -1.65
N LYS A 36 10.87 15.66 -1.69
CA LYS A 36 10.75 16.78 -0.72
C LYS A 36 10.68 16.32 0.74
N PRO A 37 11.74 15.72 1.30
CA PRO A 37 11.69 15.10 2.60
C PRO A 37 11.71 16.11 3.76
N LEU A 38 10.77 15.95 4.70
CA LEU A 38 10.85 16.48 6.06
C LEU A 38 11.57 15.43 6.91
N TYR A 39 12.76 15.77 7.40
CA TYR A 39 13.55 14.89 8.25
C TYR A 39 13.20 15.06 9.72
N ILE A 40 12.69 14.00 10.33
CA ILE A 40 12.37 13.94 11.77
C ILE A 40 13.42 13.08 12.47
N ASP A 41 14.36 13.75 13.12
CA ASP A 41 15.45 13.14 13.85
C ASP A 41 15.03 12.85 15.30
N VAL A 42 14.47 11.67 15.53
CA VAL A 42 14.02 11.23 16.85
C VAL A 42 15.19 10.78 17.75
N ASP A 43 16.29 10.37 17.13
CA ASP A 43 17.53 9.97 17.86
C ASP A 43 18.38 11.15 18.29
N LEU A 44 18.04 12.38 17.88
CA LEU A 44 18.83 13.60 18.11
C LEU A 44 20.27 13.43 17.62
N SER A 45 20.43 12.83 16.45
CA SER A 45 21.71 12.41 15.89
C SER A 45 22.14 13.22 14.65
N ALA A 46 21.35 14.22 14.24
CA ALA A 46 21.60 15.03 13.04
C ALA A 46 22.99 15.65 13.01
N GLU A 47 23.56 16.02 14.16
CA GLU A 47 24.92 16.56 14.26
C GLU A 47 26.02 15.58 13.79
N ARG A 48 25.74 14.29 13.76
CA ARG A 48 26.67 13.23 13.32
C ARG A 48 26.58 12.95 11.83
N ILE A 49 25.58 13.53 11.15
CA ILE A 49 25.30 13.29 9.74
C ILE A 49 26.11 14.30 8.93
N ASN A 50 26.67 13.83 7.80
CA ASN A 50 27.38 14.70 6.86
C ASN A 50 26.45 15.84 6.40
N ARG A 51 26.97 17.06 6.32
CA ARG A 51 26.24 18.26 5.92
C ARG A 51 25.59 18.12 4.55
N ASP A 52 26.28 17.49 3.59
CA ASP A 52 25.74 17.28 2.25
C ASP A 52 24.52 16.35 2.26
N VAL A 53 24.48 15.40 3.18
CA VAL A 53 23.30 14.53 3.39
C VAL A 53 22.16 15.31 4.03
N LEU A 54 22.44 16.10 5.06
CA LEU A 54 21.40 16.94 5.71
C LEU A 54 20.81 17.96 4.75
N ASN A 55 21.61 18.52 3.84
CA ASN A 55 21.15 19.46 2.82
C ASN A 55 20.18 18.84 1.78
N MET A 56 20.00 17.52 1.79
CA MET A 56 18.96 16.85 0.99
C MET A 56 17.57 16.97 1.61
N ALA A 57 17.47 17.26 2.92
CA ALA A 57 16.20 17.52 3.58
C ALA A 57 15.69 18.93 3.25
N GLU A 58 14.42 19.06 2.95
CA GLU A 58 13.75 20.36 2.78
C GLU A 58 13.43 21.02 4.14
N GLY A 59 13.37 20.22 5.21
CA GLY A 59 13.20 20.69 6.58
C GLY A 59 13.61 19.62 7.59
N ILE A 60 13.93 20.06 8.81
CA ILE A 60 14.40 19.19 9.89
C ILE A 60 13.66 19.58 11.18
N THR A 61 13.17 18.57 11.92
CA THR A 61 12.68 18.73 13.29
C THR A 61 13.27 17.64 14.20
N GLN A 62 13.43 17.94 15.48
CA GLN A 62 14.06 17.08 16.48
C GLN A 62 13.17 17.00 17.74
N PRO A 63 12.02 16.28 17.68
CA PRO A 63 11.13 16.14 18.81
C PRO A 63 11.79 15.32 19.93
N ARG A 64 11.73 15.83 21.16
CA ARG A 64 12.33 15.17 22.33
C ARG A 64 11.50 14.02 22.84
N ASP A 65 10.20 14.09 22.63
CA ASP A 65 9.24 13.08 23.06
C ASP A 65 8.07 12.95 22.07
N TYR A 66 7.16 12.03 22.38
CA TYR A 66 6.02 11.79 21.49
C TYR A 66 4.96 12.89 21.57
N ASP A 67 4.88 13.66 22.68
CA ASP A 67 3.98 14.80 22.78
C ASP A 67 4.39 15.93 21.82
N GLU A 68 5.71 16.20 21.71
CA GLU A 68 6.26 17.16 20.73
C GLU A 68 6.00 16.69 19.31
N LEU A 69 6.31 15.42 18.99
CA LEU A 69 6.08 14.85 17.65
C LEU A 69 4.59 14.92 17.26
N ARG A 70 3.68 14.62 18.19
CA ARG A 70 2.25 14.73 17.94
C ARG A 70 1.82 16.16 17.60
N ARG A 71 2.35 17.18 18.29
CA ARG A 71 2.08 18.59 18.00
C ARG A 71 2.63 18.98 16.63
N ASP A 72 3.87 18.63 16.32
CA ASP A 72 4.52 18.94 15.05
C ASP A 72 3.73 18.40 13.84
N LEU A 73 3.09 17.24 14.02
CA LEU A 73 2.30 16.57 12.98
C LEU A 73 0.78 16.73 13.13
N GLY A 74 0.30 17.45 14.14
CA GLY A 74 -1.14 17.65 14.38
C GLY A 74 -1.90 16.39 14.78
N ILE A 75 -1.25 15.40 15.40
CA ILE A 75 -1.91 14.15 15.82
C ILE A 75 -2.80 14.40 17.02
N GLY A 76 -4.11 14.25 16.84
CA GLY A 76 -5.13 14.53 17.86
C GLY A 76 -5.43 16.01 18.06
N ALA A 77 -4.99 16.86 17.12
CA ALA A 77 -5.37 18.26 17.04
C ALA A 77 -6.85 18.42 16.63
N ASN A 78 -7.44 19.57 16.95
CA ASN A 78 -8.74 19.93 16.39
C ASN A 78 -8.60 20.36 14.92
N ASP A 79 -9.72 20.55 14.22
CA ASP A 79 -9.73 20.86 12.80
C ASP A 79 -8.93 22.11 12.43
N MET A 80 -9.02 23.17 13.25
CA MET A 80 -8.32 24.43 13.00
C MET A 80 -6.80 24.26 13.17
N GLU A 81 -6.37 23.59 14.23
CA GLU A 81 -4.95 23.28 14.49
C GLU A 81 -4.39 22.36 13.40
N LEU A 82 -5.15 21.33 12.99
CA LEU A 82 -4.74 20.42 11.93
C LEU A 82 -4.59 21.15 10.59
N GLN A 83 -5.47 22.08 10.25
CA GLN A 83 -5.33 22.90 9.03
C GLN A 83 -4.09 23.80 9.09
N ALA A 84 -3.75 24.36 10.25
CA ALA A 84 -2.51 25.13 10.43
C ALA A 84 -1.27 24.23 10.20
N VAL A 85 -1.26 23.02 10.75
CA VAL A 85 -0.18 22.04 10.52
C VAL A 85 -0.10 21.63 9.05
N LYS A 86 -1.23 21.29 8.40
CA LYS A 86 -1.27 20.98 6.96
C LYS A 86 -0.68 22.12 6.12
N SER A 87 -0.99 23.37 6.47
CA SER A 87 -0.45 24.56 5.79
C SER A 87 1.07 24.68 5.98
N SER A 88 1.58 24.43 7.19
CA SER A 88 3.03 24.47 7.45
C SER A 88 3.80 23.35 6.76
N LEU A 89 3.14 22.21 6.52
CA LEU A 89 3.74 21.04 5.89
C LEU A 89 3.49 20.95 4.37
N LYS A 90 2.87 21.96 3.75
CA LYS A 90 2.44 21.93 2.34
C LYS A 90 3.58 21.67 1.34
N ASP A 91 4.76 22.17 1.63
CA ASP A 91 5.94 22.11 0.74
C ASP A 91 6.69 20.77 0.83
N PHE A 92 6.37 19.93 1.83
CA PHE A 92 6.95 18.60 1.99
C PHE A 92 6.04 17.55 1.34
N GLU A 93 6.64 16.49 0.78
CA GLU A 93 5.91 15.35 0.20
C GLU A 93 6.14 14.06 0.98
N THR A 94 7.27 13.96 1.70
CA THR A 94 7.66 12.77 2.45
C THR A 94 8.04 13.13 3.88
N ILE A 95 7.57 12.34 4.85
CA ILE A 95 8.02 12.35 6.24
C ILE A 95 9.06 11.23 6.39
N VAL A 96 10.28 11.59 6.81
CA VAL A 96 11.36 10.64 7.07
C VAL A 96 11.59 10.56 8.58
N ILE A 97 11.45 9.37 9.17
CA ILE A 97 11.67 9.13 10.61
C ILE A 97 13.00 8.39 10.83
N ASP A 98 13.90 9.00 11.56
CA ASP A 98 15.19 8.41 11.95
C ASP A 98 15.35 8.46 13.50
N THR A 99 15.15 7.34 14.21
CA THR A 99 14.86 5.99 13.77
C THR A 99 13.49 5.50 14.29
N GLY A 100 12.91 4.52 13.60
CA GLY A 100 11.67 3.88 14.03
C GLY A 100 11.78 3.17 15.37
N GLY A 101 12.95 2.61 15.70
CA GLY A 101 13.20 2.02 17.01
C GLY A 101 13.03 3.03 18.14
N LYS A 102 13.58 4.23 17.97
CA LYS A 102 13.42 5.32 18.94
C LYS A 102 11.98 5.86 18.97
N LEU A 103 11.33 5.98 17.80
CA LEU A 103 9.91 6.33 17.72
C LEU A 103 9.06 5.40 18.58
N LEU A 104 9.21 4.09 18.43
CA LEU A 104 8.50 3.10 19.26
C LEU A 104 8.79 3.28 20.76
N THR A 105 10.04 3.62 21.11
CA THR A 105 10.42 3.88 22.51
C THR A 105 9.68 5.09 23.08
N ILE A 106 9.67 6.24 22.39
CA ILE A 106 8.99 7.44 22.90
C ILE A 106 7.47 7.28 22.90
N MET A 107 6.89 6.54 21.93
CA MET A 107 5.48 6.15 21.96
C MET A 107 5.17 5.29 23.20
N GLY A 108 5.98 4.28 23.49
CA GLY A 108 5.82 3.43 24.66
C GLY A 108 5.90 4.21 25.98
N GLN A 109 6.83 5.16 26.09
CA GLN A 109 6.96 6.07 27.24
C GLN A 109 5.69 6.92 27.41
N TYR A 110 5.19 7.50 26.32
CA TYR A 110 3.94 8.25 26.29
C TYR A 110 2.75 7.39 26.76
N GLY A 111 2.64 6.16 26.23
CA GLY A 111 1.58 5.23 26.63
C GLY A 111 1.57 4.94 28.13
N ARG A 112 2.75 4.67 28.72
CA ARG A 112 2.90 4.43 30.16
C ARG A 112 2.60 5.67 31.01
N LYS A 113 3.03 6.86 30.56
CA LYS A 113 2.74 8.14 31.22
C LYS A 113 1.24 8.36 31.33
N ASN A 114 0.48 8.08 30.28
CA ASN A 114 -0.96 8.33 30.21
C ASN A 114 -1.80 7.17 30.78
N ASN A 115 -1.27 5.93 30.82
CA ASN A 115 -1.95 4.79 31.42
C ASN A 115 -0.95 3.85 32.08
N PRO A 116 -0.81 3.89 33.42
CA PRO A 116 0.12 3.03 34.15
C PRO A 116 -0.07 1.52 33.94
N LYS A 117 -1.28 1.08 33.50
CA LYS A 117 -1.53 -0.34 33.19
C LYS A 117 -0.78 -0.81 31.93
N TYR A 118 -0.20 0.09 31.17
CA TYR A 118 0.64 -0.24 30.00
C TYR A 118 2.10 -0.51 30.38
N GLY A 119 2.51 -0.20 31.62
CA GLY A 119 3.84 -0.47 32.14
C GLY A 119 3.90 -1.66 33.07
N GLN A 120 5.14 -2.17 33.28
CA GLN A 120 5.53 -3.10 34.35
C GLN A 120 6.41 -2.38 35.36
N THR A 121 6.66 -3.01 36.48
CA THR A 121 7.49 -2.45 37.59
C THR A 121 8.94 -2.23 37.20
N ASP A 122 9.46 -3.02 36.27
CA ASP A 122 10.81 -2.90 35.72
C ASP A 122 10.97 -1.80 34.65
N GLY A 123 9.88 -1.09 34.34
CA GLY A 123 9.87 -0.05 33.32
C GLY A 123 9.62 -0.53 31.90
N SER A 124 9.45 -1.83 31.67
CA SER A 124 9.05 -2.38 30.37
C SER A 124 7.56 -2.18 30.10
N LEU A 125 7.12 -2.44 28.85
CA LEU A 125 5.70 -2.47 28.51
C LEU A 125 5.05 -3.78 28.94
N SER A 126 3.82 -3.71 29.45
CA SER A 126 2.98 -4.88 29.68
C SER A 126 2.44 -5.42 28.33
N LEU A 127 1.86 -6.62 28.30
CA LEU A 127 1.19 -7.15 27.10
C LEU A 127 0.13 -6.19 26.54
N LYS A 128 -0.63 -5.53 27.46
CA LYS A 128 -1.60 -4.49 27.06
C LYS A 128 -0.90 -3.26 26.49
N GLY A 129 0.26 -2.90 27.02
CA GLY A 129 1.10 -1.80 26.53
C GLY A 129 1.63 -2.06 25.12
N TYR A 130 2.10 -3.27 24.85
CA TYR A 130 2.51 -3.65 23.47
C TYR A 130 1.34 -3.66 22.50
N GLY A 131 0.16 -4.14 22.91
CA GLY A 131 -1.05 -4.08 22.08
C GLY A 131 -1.50 -2.64 21.78
N TRP A 132 -1.38 -1.73 22.75
CA TRP A 132 -1.63 -0.30 22.54
C TRP A 132 -0.58 0.31 21.61
N LEU A 133 0.71 0.03 21.82
CA LEU A 133 1.80 0.54 21.00
C LEU A 133 1.63 0.19 19.52
N GLY A 134 1.25 -1.04 19.19
CA GLY A 134 0.99 -1.45 17.81
C GLY A 134 -0.15 -0.66 17.16
N LYS A 135 -1.25 -0.42 17.90
CA LYS A 135 -2.36 0.39 17.43
C LYS A 135 -2.00 1.87 17.27
N GLU A 136 -1.21 2.41 18.19
CA GLU A 136 -0.76 3.81 18.12
C GLU A 136 0.21 4.02 16.95
N PHE A 137 1.12 3.07 16.71
CA PHE A 137 1.99 3.10 15.53
C PHE A 137 1.19 3.07 14.23
N GLN A 138 0.16 2.24 14.14
CA GLN A 138 -0.72 2.22 12.98
C GLN A 138 -1.46 3.55 12.79
N ARG A 139 -2.02 4.13 13.88
CA ARG A 139 -2.66 5.46 13.83
C ARG A 139 -1.71 6.55 13.36
N PHE A 140 -0.46 6.51 13.82
CA PHE A 140 0.58 7.44 13.38
C PHE A 140 0.79 7.35 11.87
N LEU A 141 0.93 6.15 11.33
CA LEU A 141 1.09 5.93 9.89
C LEU A 141 -0.15 6.39 9.11
N ASP A 142 -1.34 6.03 9.59
CA ASP A 142 -2.60 6.41 8.95
C ASP A 142 -2.79 7.93 8.94
N HIS A 143 -2.42 8.62 10.03
CA HIS A 143 -2.43 10.08 10.09
C HIS A 143 -1.50 10.70 9.04
N CYS A 144 -0.26 10.22 8.91
CA CYS A 144 0.68 10.72 7.91
C CYS A 144 0.16 10.52 6.47
N ILE A 145 -0.47 9.37 6.19
CA ILE A 145 -0.96 9.00 4.86
C ILE A 145 -2.29 9.69 4.53
N TYR A 146 -3.29 9.58 5.42
CA TYR A 146 -4.66 9.97 5.09
C TYR A 146 -5.00 11.40 5.52
N GLU A 147 -4.45 11.87 6.64
CA GLU A 147 -4.71 13.23 7.12
C GLU A 147 -3.72 14.23 6.52
N LEU A 148 -2.42 13.93 6.55
CA LEU A 148 -1.39 14.84 6.05
C LEU A 148 -1.12 14.68 4.55
N ASP A 149 -1.58 13.60 3.93
CA ASP A 149 -1.33 13.26 2.51
C ASP A 149 0.17 13.24 2.17
N LYS A 150 0.97 12.52 2.97
CA LYS A 150 2.44 12.42 2.82
C LYS A 150 2.88 10.96 2.67
N HIS A 151 3.93 10.74 1.87
CA HIS A 151 4.69 9.50 1.99
C HIS A 151 5.34 9.43 3.36
N ILE A 152 5.61 8.22 3.85
CA ILE A 152 6.38 8.03 5.08
C ILE A 152 7.49 7.00 4.86
N VAL A 153 8.72 7.37 5.23
CA VAL A 153 9.90 6.51 5.22
C VAL A 153 10.42 6.38 6.64
N ILE A 154 10.50 5.15 7.17
CA ILE A 154 10.98 4.90 8.51
C ILE A 154 12.25 4.06 8.46
N ILE A 155 13.30 4.56 9.10
CA ILE A 155 14.61 3.91 9.19
C ILE A 155 14.66 3.03 10.43
N PHE A 156 15.10 1.77 10.27
CA PHE A 156 15.38 0.87 11.38
C PHE A 156 16.82 0.38 11.36
N HIS A 157 17.45 0.36 12.52
CA HIS A 157 18.67 -0.43 12.72
C HIS A 157 18.32 -1.93 12.76
N THR A 158 19.29 -2.75 12.41
CA THR A 158 19.17 -4.21 12.47
C THR A 158 20.11 -4.79 13.51
N VAL A 159 19.73 -5.96 14.01
CA VAL A 159 20.52 -6.80 14.90
C VAL A 159 20.58 -8.21 14.34
N GLU A 160 21.66 -8.93 14.66
CA GLU A 160 21.80 -10.35 14.37
C GLU A 160 21.13 -11.15 15.49
N GLU A 161 20.30 -12.10 15.12
CA GLU A 161 19.69 -13.06 16.04
C GLU A 161 19.95 -14.47 15.54
N LYS A 162 20.31 -15.36 16.45
CA LYS A 162 20.45 -16.78 16.15
C LYS A 162 19.07 -17.41 16.03
N ASP A 163 18.86 -18.20 14.98
CA ASP A 163 17.67 -18.99 14.74
C ASP A 163 18.09 -20.44 14.43
N GLY A 164 18.32 -21.23 15.48
CA GLY A 164 19.03 -22.51 15.38
C GLY A 164 20.50 -22.31 15.02
N ASP A 165 20.95 -22.96 13.95
CA ASP A 165 22.31 -22.85 13.42
C ASP A 165 22.48 -21.63 12.48
N ASP A 166 21.40 -20.97 12.09
CA ASP A 166 21.41 -19.82 11.20
C ASP A 166 21.46 -18.49 11.97
N THR A 167 21.98 -17.47 11.30
CA THR A 167 21.95 -16.08 11.78
C THR A 167 21.00 -15.27 10.90
N LYS A 168 19.94 -14.74 11.51
CA LYS A 168 18.96 -13.88 10.84
C LYS A 168 19.10 -12.42 11.25
N LEU A 169 18.90 -11.54 10.27
CA LEU A 169 18.92 -10.09 10.48
C LEU A 169 17.49 -9.62 10.77
N ARG A 170 17.30 -8.98 11.91
CA ARG A 170 16.01 -8.47 12.36
C ARG A 170 16.09 -6.97 12.62
N ILE A 171 14.98 -6.25 12.40
CA ILE A 171 14.91 -4.84 12.82
C ILE A 171 15.00 -4.76 14.35
N LYS A 172 15.71 -3.75 14.84
CA LYS A 172 15.83 -3.45 16.27
C LYS A 172 14.52 -2.83 16.77
N ALA A 173 13.56 -3.68 17.12
CA ALA A 173 12.28 -3.33 17.75
C ALA A 173 11.95 -4.37 18.81
N GLU A 174 11.34 -3.94 19.92
CA GLU A 174 11.05 -4.80 21.05
C GLU A 174 9.76 -5.61 20.86
N GLY A 175 9.77 -6.86 21.32
CA GLY A 175 8.61 -7.74 21.42
C GLY A 175 7.85 -7.92 20.10
N SER A 176 6.52 -7.99 20.20
CA SER A 176 5.62 -8.16 19.04
C SER A 176 5.58 -6.96 18.08
N SER A 177 6.13 -5.81 18.49
CA SER A 177 6.19 -4.60 17.64
C SER A 177 6.92 -4.84 16.33
N ARG A 178 7.87 -5.78 16.30
CA ARG A 178 8.66 -6.14 15.12
C ARG A 178 7.78 -6.60 13.95
N ASN A 179 6.86 -7.53 14.20
CA ASN A 179 5.97 -8.04 13.16
C ASN A 179 4.95 -6.99 12.73
N ASN A 180 4.37 -6.27 13.70
CA ASN A 180 3.38 -5.23 13.44
C ASN A 180 3.93 -4.11 12.54
N VAL A 181 5.23 -3.77 12.69
CA VAL A 181 5.89 -2.76 11.83
C VAL A 181 5.93 -3.21 10.37
N TRP A 182 6.28 -4.47 10.09
CA TRP A 182 6.36 -4.97 8.71
C TRP A 182 4.98 -5.11 8.04
N GLU A 183 3.97 -5.51 8.78
CA GLU A 183 2.62 -5.77 8.24
C GLU A 183 2.01 -4.52 7.60
N VAL A 184 2.19 -3.37 8.23
CA VAL A 184 1.56 -2.11 7.79
C VAL A 184 2.33 -1.36 6.70
N MET A 185 3.54 -1.79 6.33
CA MET A 185 4.33 -1.16 5.26
C MET A 185 3.87 -1.62 3.88
N ASP A 186 3.92 -0.71 2.91
CA ASP A 186 3.75 -1.03 1.49
C ASP A 186 5.04 -1.59 0.89
N LEU A 187 6.19 -0.99 1.25
CA LEU A 187 7.53 -1.40 0.86
C LEU A 187 8.42 -1.56 2.10
N GLY A 188 9.30 -2.53 2.07
CA GLY A 188 10.31 -2.72 3.10
C GLY A 188 11.62 -3.21 2.51
N GLY A 189 12.63 -2.33 2.47
CA GLY A 189 13.93 -2.60 1.89
C GLY A 189 14.99 -2.92 2.94
N PHE A 190 15.80 -3.94 2.68
CA PHE A 190 16.97 -4.28 3.48
C PHE A 190 18.24 -3.82 2.78
N MET A 191 18.99 -2.91 3.42
CA MET A 191 20.26 -2.38 2.90
C MET A 191 21.45 -3.23 3.35
N GLU A 192 22.27 -3.62 2.39
CA GLU A 192 23.53 -4.33 2.64
C GLU A 192 24.64 -3.90 1.65
N MET A 193 25.88 -4.22 1.99
CA MET A 193 27.01 -4.13 1.04
C MET A 193 27.13 -5.44 0.29
N ARG A 194 27.19 -5.38 -1.04
CA ARG A 194 27.58 -6.49 -1.91
C ARG A 194 28.87 -6.12 -2.65
N GLY A 195 29.97 -6.69 -2.17
CA GLY A 195 31.29 -6.17 -2.55
C GLY A 195 31.41 -4.71 -2.15
N ASN A 196 31.72 -3.83 -3.09
CA ASN A 196 31.86 -2.40 -2.86
C ASN A 196 30.59 -1.58 -3.16
N THR A 197 29.48 -2.25 -3.51
CA THR A 197 28.25 -1.56 -3.89
C THR A 197 27.22 -1.65 -2.77
N ARG A 198 26.63 -0.51 -2.39
CA ARG A 198 25.44 -0.48 -1.54
C ARG A 198 24.24 -0.98 -2.34
N THR A 199 23.46 -1.85 -1.74
CA THR A 199 22.24 -2.38 -2.36
C THR A 199 21.07 -2.33 -1.40
N ILE A 200 19.86 -2.30 -1.95
CA ILE A 200 18.62 -2.48 -1.19
C ILE A 200 17.84 -3.64 -1.78
N GLY A 201 17.48 -4.61 -0.93
CA GLY A 201 16.70 -5.79 -1.31
C GLY A 201 15.25 -5.65 -0.86
N PHE A 202 14.32 -5.93 -1.79
CA PHE A 202 12.87 -5.90 -1.55
C PHE A 202 12.21 -7.28 -1.58
N SER A 203 13.00 -8.33 -1.72
CA SER A 203 12.52 -9.71 -1.67
C SER A 203 13.05 -10.43 -0.44
N ASN A 204 12.17 -11.21 0.20
CA ASN A 204 12.57 -12.06 1.31
C ASN A 204 13.68 -13.02 0.93
N CYS A 205 14.59 -13.28 1.85
CA CYS A 205 15.56 -14.33 1.75
C CYS A 205 15.74 -15.03 3.13
N GLU A 206 16.52 -16.10 3.17
CA GLU A 206 16.78 -16.84 4.41
C GLU A 206 17.37 -15.96 5.51
N ARG A 207 18.16 -14.95 5.13
CA ARG A 207 18.91 -14.09 6.04
C ARG A 207 18.10 -12.92 6.59
N TYR A 208 17.18 -12.32 5.81
CA TYR A 208 16.40 -11.17 6.24
C TYR A 208 14.98 -11.16 5.65
N PHE A 209 14.11 -10.43 6.33
CA PHE A 209 12.77 -10.13 5.84
C PHE A 209 12.78 -8.81 5.05
N ALA A 210 12.10 -8.81 3.89
CA ALA A 210 11.87 -7.63 3.07
C ALA A 210 10.47 -7.71 2.46
N LYS A 211 9.97 -6.59 1.92
CA LYS A 211 8.63 -6.52 1.33
C LYS A 211 8.67 -5.67 0.07
N GLY A 212 8.41 -6.28 -1.06
CA GLY A 212 8.24 -5.60 -2.34
C GLY A 212 6.87 -5.85 -2.93
N THR A 213 6.27 -4.82 -3.52
CA THR A 213 4.97 -4.88 -4.17
C THR A 213 4.98 -4.00 -5.41
N ARG A 214 4.02 -4.14 -6.31
CA ARG A 214 3.81 -3.29 -7.49
C ARG A 214 5.07 -3.08 -8.33
N GLY A 215 5.69 -4.17 -8.76
CA GLY A 215 6.87 -4.11 -9.62
C GLY A 215 8.19 -3.76 -8.90
N VAL A 216 8.15 -3.43 -7.60
CA VAL A 216 9.35 -3.24 -6.77
C VAL A 216 9.70 -4.56 -6.10
N HIS A 217 10.75 -5.22 -6.55
CA HIS A 217 11.24 -6.49 -6.02
C HIS A 217 12.71 -6.72 -6.38
N GLY A 218 13.29 -7.80 -5.86
CA GLY A 218 14.70 -8.14 -6.09
C GLY A 218 15.65 -7.24 -5.32
N VAL A 219 16.84 -7.07 -5.85
CA VAL A 219 17.93 -6.29 -5.27
C VAL A 219 18.34 -5.20 -6.24
N MET A 220 18.38 -3.97 -5.76
CA MET A 220 18.72 -2.78 -6.55
C MET A 220 20.03 -2.16 -6.03
N PRO A 221 20.97 -1.77 -6.90
CA PRO A 221 22.14 -0.99 -6.50
C PRO A 221 21.70 0.44 -6.11
N ILE A 222 22.28 0.96 -5.03
CA ILE A 222 22.07 2.34 -4.58
C ILE A 222 23.23 3.18 -5.12
N PRO A 223 22.96 4.28 -5.84
CA PRO A 223 24.01 5.18 -6.30
C PRO A 223 24.76 5.80 -5.13
N GLU A 224 26.05 6.08 -5.31
CA GLU A 224 26.81 6.82 -4.34
C GLU A 224 26.37 8.30 -4.31
N LEU A 225 26.47 8.92 -3.12
CA LEU A 225 26.26 10.35 -3.00
C LEU A 225 27.46 11.08 -3.64
N VAL A 226 27.20 11.80 -4.73
CA VAL A 226 28.20 12.61 -5.42
C VAL A 226 27.95 14.08 -5.10
N PRO A 227 28.93 14.84 -4.58
CA PRO A 227 28.77 16.27 -4.29
C PRO A 227 28.22 17.04 -5.50
N GLY A 228 27.20 17.87 -5.28
CA GLY A 228 26.53 18.64 -6.33
C GLY A 228 25.55 17.88 -7.22
N VAL A 229 25.41 16.58 -7.04
CA VAL A 229 24.42 15.76 -7.74
C VAL A 229 23.29 15.38 -6.79
N LYS A 230 22.05 15.75 -7.12
CA LYS A 230 20.89 15.38 -6.32
C LYS A 230 20.67 13.87 -6.38
N ASN A 231 20.61 13.22 -5.23
CA ASN A 231 20.19 11.84 -5.12
C ASN A 231 18.65 11.80 -5.15
N ASP A 232 18.08 11.12 -6.12
CA ASP A 232 16.64 11.00 -6.34
C ASP A 232 16.18 9.53 -6.40
N PHE A 233 16.95 8.61 -5.83
CA PHE A 233 16.70 7.18 -5.92
C PHE A 233 15.29 6.79 -5.43
N LEU A 234 14.89 7.24 -4.24
CA LEU A 234 13.54 6.94 -3.72
C LEU A 234 12.44 7.71 -4.45
N THR A 235 12.73 8.91 -4.95
CA THR A 235 11.80 9.66 -5.81
C THR A 235 11.44 8.82 -7.02
N ARG A 236 12.42 8.32 -7.76
CA ARG A 236 12.20 7.44 -8.92
C ARG A 236 11.53 6.11 -8.57
N LEU A 237 11.89 5.54 -7.41
CA LEU A 237 11.27 4.32 -6.91
C LEU A 237 9.77 4.52 -6.64
N PHE A 238 9.38 5.64 -6.05
CA PHE A 238 7.99 5.98 -5.77
C PHE A 238 7.21 6.26 -7.06
N GLU A 239 7.83 6.95 -8.03
CA GLU A 239 7.26 7.13 -9.37
C GLU A 239 7.02 5.78 -10.07
N GLN A 240 8.00 4.88 -10.04
CA GLN A 240 7.85 3.52 -10.58
C GLN A 240 6.72 2.75 -9.91
N TYR A 241 6.62 2.80 -8.58
CA TYR A 241 5.56 2.16 -7.81
C TYR A 241 4.17 2.67 -8.20
N ASN A 242 4.02 3.97 -8.41
CA ASN A 242 2.76 4.60 -8.79
C ASN A 242 2.44 4.43 -10.29
N ALA A 243 3.45 4.33 -11.16
CA ALA A 243 3.27 4.06 -12.58
C ALA A 243 2.57 2.72 -12.84
N VAL A 244 2.89 1.67 -12.08
CA VAL A 244 2.20 0.37 -12.15
C VAL A 244 0.72 0.53 -11.78
N SER A 245 0.40 1.36 -10.79
CA SER A 245 -1.00 1.66 -10.43
C SER A 245 -1.76 2.37 -11.55
N ALA A 246 -1.13 3.29 -12.26
CA ALA A 246 -1.75 3.99 -13.39
C ALA A 246 -2.02 3.04 -14.56
N GLU A 247 -1.11 2.10 -14.84
CA GLU A 247 -1.30 1.08 -15.88
C GLU A 247 -2.43 0.11 -15.50
N GLU A 248 -2.50 -0.34 -14.24
CA GLU A 248 -3.59 -1.16 -13.74
C GLU A 248 -4.94 -0.41 -13.82
N ALA A 249 -4.98 0.89 -13.50
CA ALA A 249 -6.16 1.72 -13.64
C ALA A 249 -6.62 1.83 -15.09
N LYS A 250 -5.69 1.99 -16.03
CA LYS A 250 -5.99 2.04 -17.46
C LYS A 250 -6.58 0.72 -17.95
N ARG A 251 -5.98 -0.42 -17.60
CA ARG A 251 -6.51 -1.75 -17.93
C ARG A 251 -7.91 -1.97 -17.35
N ALA A 252 -8.12 -1.60 -16.08
CA ALA A 252 -9.43 -1.70 -15.46
C ALA A 252 -10.50 -0.85 -16.16
N ALA A 253 -10.13 0.36 -16.63
CA ALA A 253 -11.03 1.22 -17.39
C ALA A 253 -11.36 0.63 -18.78
N GLU A 254 -10.38 0.03 -19.47
CA GLU A 254 -10.58 -0.65 -20.74
C GLU A 254 -11.48 -1.89 -20.60
N ASP A 255 -11.24 -2.71 -19.56
CA ASP A 255 -12.07 -3.88 -19.26
C ASP A 255 -13.50 -3.48 -18.89
N LYS A 256 -13.66 -2.37 -18.15
CA LYS A 256 -14.97 -1.82 -17.84
C LYS A 256 -15.71 -1.35 -19.10
N ALA A 257 -15.04 -0.62 -19.98
CA ALA A 257 -15.66 -0.16 -21.24
C ALA A 257 -16.14 -1.33 -22.09
N LYS A 258 -15.36 -2.42 -22.18
CA LYS A 258 -15.76 -3.66 -22.87
C LYS A 258 -16.94 -4.33 -22.19
N TYR A 259 -16.94 -4.38 -20.85
CA TYR A 259 -18.06 -4.93 -20.08
C TYR A 259 -19.36 -4.16 -20.36
N ASP A 260 -19.31 -2.81 -20.26
CA ASP A 260 -20.47 -1.96 -20.47
C ASP A 260 -21.02 -2.12 -21.91
N ALA A 261 -20.16 -2.14 -22.92
CA ALA A 261 -20.52 -2.36 -24.32
C ALA A 261 -21.14 -3.75 -24.54
N ALA A 262 -20.57 -4.81 -23.93
CA ALA A 262 -21.11 -6.17 -24.02
C ALA A 262 -22.49 -6.28 -23.39
N MET A 263 -22.71 -5.65 -22.23
CA MET A 263 -23.99 -5.67 -21.53
C MET A 263 -25.05 -4.87 -22.25
N GLU A 264 -24.69 -3.72 -22.83
CA GLU A 264 -25.58 -2.90 -23.64
C GLU A 264 -26.03 -3.66 -24.91
N LYS A 265 -25.07 -4.24 -25.64
CA LYS A 265 -25.37 -5.06 -26.82
C LYS A 265 -26.25 -6.27 -26.47
N ALA A 266 -25.93 -6.95 -25.37
CA ALA A 266 -26.75 -8.09 -24.90
C ALA A 266 -28.19 -7.66 -24.61
N LYS A 267 -28.39 -6.54 -23.91
CA LYS A 267 -29.73 -5.99 -23.62
C LYS A 267 -30.50 -5.65 -24.89
N GLN A 268 -29.86 -4.95 -25.84
CA GLN A 268 -30.49 -4.62 -27.13
C GLN A 268 -30.98 -5.85 -27.87
N ILE A 269 -30.18 -6.92 -27.91
CA ILE A 269 -30.58 -8.20 -28.53
C ILE A 269 -31.74 -8.83 -27.75
N ILE A 270 -31.66 -8.89 -26.42
CA ILE A 270 -32.66 -9.51 -25.57
C ILE A 270 -34.01 -8.79 -25.62
N ASP A 271 -34.02 -7.47 -25.66
CA ASP A 271 -35.20 -6.63 -25.75
C ASP A 271 -35.97 -6.85 -27.08
N GLY A 272 -35.28 -7.28 -28.14
CA GLY A 272 -35.88 -7.64 -29.43
C GLY A 272 -36.46 -9.05 -29.49
N LEU A 273 -36.37 -9.87 -28.43
CA LEU A 273 -36.86 -11.24 -28.41
C LEU A 273 -38.35 -11.29 -28.09
N THR A 274 -39.15 -11.85 -29.00
CA THR A 274 -40.61 -11.94 -28.87
C THR A 274 -41.13 -13.37 -28.95
N ASP A 275 -40.44 -14.28 -29.63
CA ASP A 275 -40.84 -15.65 -29.88
C ASP A 275 -39.65 -16.57 -30.19
N ALA A 276 -39.93 -17.86 -30.50
CA ALA A 276 -38.88 -18.84 -30.80
C ALA A 276 -38.06 -18.49 -32.04
N ASP A 277 -38.66 -17.91 -33.06
CA ASP A 277 -37.96 -17.57 -34.30
C ASP A 277 -37.00 -16.41 -34.10
N SER A 278 -37.41 -15.37 -33.39
CA SER A 278 -36.51 -14.23 -33.01
C SER A 278 -35.36 -14.68 -32.12
N VAL A 279 -35.59 -15.57 -31.15
CA VAL A 279 -34.53 -16.12 -30.28
C VAL A 279 -33.54 -16.95 -31.08
N ASN A 280 -34.02 -17.81 -31.99
CA ASN A 280 -33.14 -18.62 -32.84
C ASN A 280 -32.31 -17.77 -33.81
N ALA A 281 -32.91 -16.75 -34.40
CA ALA A 281 -32.20 -15.81 -35.29
C ALA A 281 -31.14 -15.01 -34.54
N ALA A 282 -31.41 -14.55 -33.33
CA ALA A 282 -30.49 -13.75 -32.51
C ALA A 282 -29.36 -14.57 -31.82
N THR A 283 -29.52 -15.91 -31.75
CA THR A 283 -28.56 -16.75 -31.02
C THR A 283 -27.11 -16.61 -31.49
N ALA A 284 -26.87 -16.51 -32.79
CA ALA A 284 -25.55 -16.39 -33.35
C ALA A 284 -24.91 -15.03 -32.99
N GLU A 285 -25.66 -13.94 -33.08
CA GLU A 285 -25.22 -12.60 -32.72
C GLU A 285 -24.93 -12.47 -31.22
N PHE A 286 -25.82 -13.03 -30.37
CA PHE A 286 -25.63 -13.04 -28.93
C PHE A 286 -24.35 -13.81 -28.52
N LYS A 287 -24.07 -14.94 -29.15
CA LYS A 287 -22.85 -15.73 -28.91
C LYS A 287 -21.57 -15.04 -29.38
N ALA A 288 -21.68 -14.13 -30.35
CA ALA A 288 -20.55 -13.38 -30.90
C ALA A 288 -20.20 -12.12 -30.11
N ILE A 289 -20.90 -11.81 -29.01
CA ILE A 289 -20.56 -10.67 -28.15
C ILE A 289 -19.15 -10.86 -27.57
N ASP A 290 -18.29 -9.84 -27.70
CA ASP A 290 -16.97 -9.79 -27.08
C ASP A 290 -17.15 -9.43 -25.58
N HIS A 291 -16.88 -10.39 -24.72
CA HIS A 291 -17.13 -10.28 -23.30
C HIS A 291 -15.89 -9.96 -22.51
N ALA A 292 -16.02 -9.11 -21.49
CA ALA A 292 -15.03 -8.85 -20.46
C ALA A 292 -15.65 -9.03 -19.06
N LEU A 293 -14.81 -9.31 -18.09
CA LEU A 293 -15.21 -9.48 -16.67
C LEU A 293 -16.35 -10.50 -16.52
N THR A 294 -17.42 -10.10 -15.84
CA THR A 294 -18.59 -10.95 -15.58
C THR A 294 -19.68 -10.88 -16.64
N SER A 295 -19.52 -10.06 -17.69
CA SER A 295 -20.56 -9.77 -18.67
C SER A 295 -21.13 -11.01 -19.36
N LYS A 296 -20.30 -12.04 -19.62
CA LYS A 296 -20.76 -13.31 -20.23
C LYS A 296 -21.75 -14.04 -19.34
N LYS A 297 -21.48 -14.11 -18.05
CA LYS A 297 -22.36 -14.77 -17.08
C LYS A 297 -23.64 -13.97 -16.87
N GLU A 298 -23.52 -12.65 -16.73
CA GLU A 298 -24.66 -11.79 -16.47
C GLU A 298 -25.59 -11.70 -17.66
N SER A 299 -25.06 -11.49 -18.87
CA SER A 299 -25.86 -11.50 -20.09
C SER A 299 -26.53 -12.86 -20.36
N GLY A 300 -25.82 -13.97 -20.10
CA GLY A 300 -26.38 -15.32 -20.17
C GLY A 300 -27.54 -15.53 -19.21
N ASN A 301 -27.47 -14.99 -18.00
CA ASN A 301 -28.57 -15.03 -17.05
C ASN A 301 -29.80 -14.24 -17.55
N LEU A 302 -29.59 -13.06 -18.14
CA LEU A 302 -30.66 -12.25 -18.73
C LEU A 302 -31.31 -12.97 -19.93
N TRP A 303 -30.49 -13.55 -20.81
CA TRP A 303 -30.96 -14.36 -21.92
C TRP A 303 -31.83 -15.53 -21.44
N ASN A 304 -31.36 -16.30 -20.47
CA ASN A 304 -32.11 -17.43 -19.92
C ASN A 304 -33.44 -17.00 -19.24
N ALA A 305 -33.40 -15.85 -18.54
CA ALA A 305 -34.61 -15.30 -17.94
C ALA A 305 -35.64 -14.90 -19.02
N LYS A 306 -35.20 -14.25 -20.09
CA LYS A 306 -36.09 -13.84 -21.21
C LYS A 306 -36.63 -15.02 -21.97
N THR A 307 -35.84 -16.03 -22.29
CA THR A 307 -36.31 -17.23 -22.98
C THR A 307 -37.28 -18.03 -22.12
N ALA A 308 -37.09 -18.08 -20.79
CA ALA A 308 -38.03 -18.69 -19.86
C ALA A 308 -39.35 -17.90 -19.76
N GLU A 309 -39.31 -16.55 -19.76
CA GLU A 309 -40.49 -15.66 -19.83
C GLU A 309 -41.33 -15.93 -21.09
N LEU A 310 -40.68 -16.17 -22.23
CA LEU A 310 -41.29 -16.51 -23.50
C LEU A 310 -41.81 -17.97 -23.56
N GLY A 311 -41.60 -18.74 -22.49
CA GLY A 311 -42.04 -20.16 -22.45
C GLY A 311 -41.22 -21.06 -23.37
N LEU A 312 -39.95 -20.72 -23.64
CA LEU A 312 -39.08 -21.46 -24.55
C LEU A 312 -38.07 -22.33 -23.79
N ILE A 313 -37.71 -23.47 -24.39
CA ILE A 313 -36.63 -24.36 -23.96
C ILE A 313 -35.68 -24.61 -25.10
N TYR A 314 -34.39 -24.78 -24.76
CA TYR A 314 -33.40 -25.17 -25.75
C TYR A 314 -33.40 -26.67 -26.00
N ASP A 315 -33.84 -27.08 -27.19
CA ASP A 315 -33.79 -28.47 -27.62
C ASP A 315 -32.35 -28.79 -28.12
N LYS A 316 -31.67 -29.67 -27.39
CA LYS A 316 -30.30 -30.09 -27.72
C LYS A 316 -30.22 -30.95 -28.99
N VAL A 317 -31.29 -31.66 -29.36
CA VAL A 317 -31.35 -32.52 -30.55
C VAL A 317 -31.49 -31.64 -31.80
N LEU A 318 -32.42 -30.70 -31.75
CA LEU A 318 -32.71 -29.78 -32.85
C LEU A 318 -31.73 -28.60 -32.89
N GLY A 319 -30.96 -28.38 -31.83
CA GLY A 319 -29.98 -27.27 -31.72
C GLY A 319 -30.63 -25.87 -31.70
N LYS A 320 -31.88 -25.77 -31.31
CA LYS A 320 -32.69 -24.54 -31.35
C LYS A 320 -33.68 -24.43 -30.19
N TYR A 321 -34.19 -23.22 -29.96
CA TYR A 321 -35.25 -22.97 -28.98
C TYR A 321 -36.59 -23.34 -29.56
N THR A 322 -37.43 -24.04 -28.74
CA THR A 322 -38.79 -24.47 -29.07
C THR A 322 -39.73 -24.12 -27.94
N PRO A 323 -41.03 -23.93 -28.19
CA PRO A 323 -42.01 -23.76 -27.13
C PRO A 323 -41.96 -24.93 -26.16
N LYS A 324 -42.08 -24.66 -24.87
CA LYS A 324 -42.23 -25.68 -23.85
C LYS A 324 -43.58 -26.38 -24.08
N GLU A 325 -43.58 -27.71 -24.36
CA GLU A 325 -44.83 -28.47 -24.44
C GLU A 325 -45.60 -28.31 -23.14
N LYS A 326 -46.88 -27.90 -23.25
CA LYS A 326 -47.78 -27.95 -22.11
C LYS A 326 -48.01 -29.43 -21.80
N GLU A 327 -47.61 -29.87 -20.61
CA GLU A 327 -48.08 -31.16 -20.11
C GLU A 327 -49.61 -31.16 -20.22
N ALA A 328 -50.12 -32.03 -21.04
CA ALA A 328 -51.56 -32.25 -21.11
C ALA A 328 -52.03 -32.83 -19.77
N GLU A 329 -52.92 -32.09 -19.07
CA GLU A 329 -53.64 -32.57 -17.88
C GLU A 329 -54.51 -33.81 -18.20
#